data_ff8730f542ce67ca4bec2308e9392bbc
#
_entry.id   ff8730f542ce67ca4bec2308e9392bbc
#
_cell.length_a   1.000
_cell.length_b   1.000
_cell.length_c   1.000
_cell.angle_alpha   90.00
_cell.angle_beta   90.00
_cell.angle_gamma   90.00
#
_symmetry.space_group_name_H-M   'P 1'
#
loop_
_entity.id
_entity.type
_entity.pdbx_description
1 polymer ?
#
loop_
_entity_poly.entity_id
_entity_poly.type
_entity_poly.pdbx_seq_one_letter_code
_entity_poly.pdbx_strand_id
1 'polypeptide(L)'
;TERYAHVRDLVDTTEMYLRTIYELEEEGITPLRARIAERLEQSGPTVSQTVARMERDGLLHVRTDRSLDLTDKGRDLATAVMRKHRLAERLLTDVLGLDIAKVHDEACRWEHVMSEEVEKRMVAVLDDPTRSPFGNPIPALSALGFDAPQPDQGTRAVDLPNGEEVSALSLIHISEP
;
A
#
# COMPACT_ATOMS: atom_id res chain seq x y z
N THR A 1 28.24 16.85 2.54
CA THR A 1 27.71 15.64 3.22
C THR A 1 26.36 15.92 3.86
N GLU A 2 25.96 17.17 4.08
CA GLU A 2 24.66 17.55 4.68
C GLU A 2 23.46 17.47 3.71
N ARG A 3 23.66 17.44 2.40
CA ARG A 3 22.56 17.40 1.41
C ARG A 3 21.78 16.09 1.37
N TYR A 4 22.32 15.02 1.90
CA TYR A 4 21.67 13.69 1.89
C TYR A 4 20.98 13.31 3.22
N ALA A 5 21.16 14.11 4.26
CA ALA A 5 20.50 13.86 5.55
C ALA A 5 18.97 14.10 5.49
N HIS A 6 18.50 15.00 4.60
CA HIS A 6 17.08 15.31 4.44
C HIS A 6 16.27 14.27 3.64
N VAL A 7 16.91 13.31 2.99
CA VAL A 7 16.20 12.27 2.20
C VAL A 7 15.46 11.28 3.12
N ARG A 8 15.85 11.15 4.37
CA ARG A 8 15.13 10.34 5.36
C ARG A 8 13.85 10.98 5.89
N ASP A 9 13.68 12.29 5.73
CA ASP A 9 12.49 13.04 6.16
C ASP A 9 11.39 13.15 5.07
N LEU A 10 11.62 12.55 3.89
CA LEU A 10 10.66 12.59 2.77
C LEU A 10 9.57 11.54 2.86
N VAL A 11 9.59 10.67 3.84
CA VAL A 11 8.49 9.73 4.08
C VAL A 11 7.32 10.50 4.66
N ASP A 12 6.24 10.65 3.87
CA ASP A 12 5.01 11.24 4.40
C ASP A 12 4.35 10.26 5.37
N THR A 13 4.45 10.59 6.66
CA THR A 13 3.87 9.77 7.72
C THR A 13 2.37 9.53 7.52
N THR A 14 1.65 10.51 6.98
CA THR A 14 0.22 10.39 6.71
C THR A 14 -0.04 9.36 5.61
N GLU A 15 0.70 9.44 4.51
CA GLU A 15 0.61 8.47 3.40
C GLU A 15 0.96 7.05 3.85
N MET A 16 1.98 6.89 4.68
CA MET A 16 2.38 5.60 5.24
C MET A 16 1.26 4.98 6.10
N TYR A 17 0.57 5.79 6.92
CA TYR A 17 -0.58 5.32 7.71
C TYR A 17 -1.78 4.97 6.82
N LEU A 18 -2.07 5.79 5.82
CA LEU A 18 -3.15 5.53 4.87
C LEU A 18 -2.92 4.21 4.13
N ARG A 19 -1.69 3.96 3.66
CA ARG A 19 -1.31 2.70 3.02
C ARG A 19 -1.48 1.52 3.97
N THR A 20 -1.00 1.64 5.20
CA THR A 20 -1.12 0.57 6.20
C THR A 20 -2.58 0.22 6.50
N ILE A 21 -3.47 1.21 6.60
CA ILE A 21 -4.91 0.98 6.78
C ILE A 21 -5.48 0.25 5.56
N TYR A 22 -5.13 0.70 4.35
CA TYR A 22 -5.56 0.07 3.10
C TYR A 22 -5.15 -1.42 3.04
N GLU A 23 -3.89 -1.73 3.36
CA GLU A 23 -3.35 -3.10 3.40
C GLU A 23 -4.10 -3.97 4.42
N LEU A 24 -4.34 -3.46 5.63
CA LEU A 24 -5.11 -4.18 6.65
C LEU A 24 -6.52 -4.54 6.16
N GLU A 25 -7.18 -3.61 5.49
CA GLU A 25 -8.52 -3.86 4.91
C GLU A 25 -8.48 -4.92 3.80
N GLU A 26 -7.50 -4.87 2.90
CA GLU A 26 -7.32 -5.90 1.86
C GLU A 26 -7.09 -7.30 2.45
N GLU A 27 -6.38 -7.38 3.57
CA GLU A 27 -6.14 -8.63 4.30
C GLU A 27 -7.38 -9.08 5.12
N GLY A 28 -8.45 -8.30 5.15
CA GLY A 28 -9.63 -8.57 5.96
C GLY A 28 -9.38 -8.39 7.46
N ILE A 29 -8.34 -7.63 7.82
CA ILE A 29 -8.00 -7.31 9.21
C ILE A 29 -8.61 -5.96 9.57
N THR A 30 -9.37 -5.91 10.66
CA THR A 30 -9.92 -4.64 11.14
C THR A 30 -8.81 -3.67 11.50
N PRO A 31 -8.75 -2.47 10.87
CA PRO A 31 -7.74 -1.47 11.17
C PRO A 31 -7.92 -0.93 12.59
N LEU A 32 -6.93 -1.16 13.42
CA LEU A 32 -6.84 -0.67 14.81
C LEU A 32 -5.49 0.02 15.02
N ARG A 33 -5.44 1.00 15.94
CA ARG A 33 -4.18 1.66 16.32
C ARG A 33 -3.09 0.66 16.70
N ALA A 34 -3.46 -0.42 17.39
CA ALA A 34 -2.52 -1.46 17.81
C ALA A 34 -1.90 -2.18 16.60
N ARG A 35 -2.69 -2.46 15.56
CA ARG A 35 -2.21 -3.09 14.33
C ARG A 35 -1.26 -2.18 13.54
N ILE A 36 -1.55 -0.88 13.51
CA ILE A 36 -0.65 0.10 12.90
C ILE A 36 0.67 0.20 13.70
N ALA A 37 0.58 0.24 15.03
CA ALA A 37 1.76 0.29 15.89
C ALA A 37 2.67 -0.92 15.67
N GLU A 38 2.09 -2.10 15.55
CA GLU A 38 2.79 -3.35 15.26
C GLU A 38 3.47 -3.32 13.88
N ARG A 39 2.74 -2.92 12.83
CA ARG A 39 3.27 -2.90 11.45
C ARG A 39 4.35 -1.86 11.21
N LEU A 40 4.20 -0.70 11.81
CA LEU A 40 5.12 0.42 11.62
C LEU A 40 6.19 0.48 12.71
N GLU A 41 6.22 -0.48 13.63
CA GLU A 41 7.14 -0.53 14.76
C GLU A 41 7.15 0.78 15.57
N GLN A 42 5.97 1.40 15.73
CA GLN A 42 5.81 2.68 16.42
C GLN A 42 5.15 2.53 17.79
N SER A 43 5.44 3.48 18.69
CA SER A 43 4.81 3.49 19.99
C SER A 43 3.31 3.82 19.93
N GLY A 44 2.52 3.23 20.81
CA GLY A 44 1.08 3.51 20.91
C GLY A 44 0.73 5.00 21.02
N PRO A 45 1.43 5.80 21.86
CA PRO A 45 1.25 7.25 21.91
C PRO A 45 1.49 7.96 20.57
N THR A 46 2.56 7.60 19.85
CA THR A 46 2.86 8.16 18.51
C THR A 46 1.73 7.88 17.53
N VAL A 47 1.28 6.62 17.47
CA VAL A 47 0.16 6.23 16.60
C VAL A 47 -1.11 6.99 16.99
N SER A 48 -1.42 7.12 18.27
CA SER A 48 -2.61 7.83 18.75
C SER A 48 -2.60 9.32 18.34
N GLN A 49 -1.45 9.98 18.43
CA GLN A 49 -1.30 11.38 18.00
C GLN A 49 -1.49 11.53 16.49
N THR A 50 -0.89 10.65 15.69
CA THR A 50 -1.01 10.68 14.24
C THR A 50 -2.44 10.41 13.81
N VAL A 51 -3.10 9.40 14.35
CA VAL A 51 -4.51 9.09 14.08
C VAL A 51 -5.42 10.27 14.43
N ALA A 52 -5.23 10.91 15.60
CA ALA A 52 -6.01 12.07 15.98
C ALA A 52 -5.80 13.27 15.03
N ARG A 53 -4.59 13.45 14.50
CA ARG A 53 -4.31 14.46 13.47
C ARG A 53 -5.03 14.12 12.16
N MET A 54 -4.94 12.88 11.69
CA MET A 54 -5.59 12.42 10.46
C MET A 54 -7.12 12.55 10.53
N GLU A 55 -7.71 12.29 11.71
CA GLU A 55 -9.14 12.48 11.94
C GLU A 55 -9.53 13.98 11.84
N ARG A 56 -8.75 14.90 12.45
CA ARG A 56 -8.96 16.34 12.30
C ARG A 56 -8.81 16.82 10.86
N ASP A 57 -7.91 16.21 10.10
CA ASP A 57 -7.65 16.53 8.69
C ASP A 57 -8.71 15.92 7.76
N GLY A 58 -9.69 15.18 8.32
CA GLY A 58 -10.81 14.58 7.61
C GLY A 58 -10.40 13.40 6.72
N LEU A 59 -9.37 12.64 7.11
CA LEU A 59 -8.88 11.50 6.35
C LEU A 59 -9.45 10.16 6.83
N LEU A 60 -9.85 10.09 8.10
CA LEU A 60 -10.44 8.90 8.71
C LEU A 60 -11.40 9.30 9.84
N HIS A 61 -12.19 8.33 10.27
CA HIS A 61 -13.01 8.37 11.47
C HIS A 61 -12.60 7.27 12.44
N VAL A 62 -12.56 7.60 13.73
CA VAL A 62 -12.43 6.61 14.79
C VAL A 62 -13.82 6.19 15.25
N ARG A 63 -14.19 4.94 15.00
CA ARG A 63 -15.49 4.39 15.36
C ARG A 63 -15.59 4.08 16.88
N THR A 64 -16.79 3.80 17.36
CA THR A 64 -17.04 3.47 18.77
C THR A 64 -16.34 2.20 19.25
N ASP A 65 -16.13 1.24 18.35
CA ASP A 65 -15.35 0.01 18.57
C ASP A 65 -13.84 0.21 18.44
N ARG A 66 -13.39 1.48 18.25
CA ARG A 66 -12.00 1.92 18.04
C ARG A 66 -11.40 1.53 16.69
N SER A 67 -12.17 0.96 15.79
CA SER A 67 -11.71 0.74 14.41
C SER A 67 -11.53 2.07 13.68
N LEU A 68 -10.65 2.06 12.70
CA LEU A 68 -10.35 3.20 11.86
C LEU A 68 -11.02 2.99 10.50
N ASP A 69 -11.75 4.00 10.06
CA ASP A 69 -12.50 3.98 8.81
C ASP A 69 -12.09 5.16 7.94
N LEU A 70 -11.59 4.90 6.75
CA LEU A 70 -11.17 5.95 5.84
C LEU A 70 -12.37 6.74 5.32
N THR A 71 -12.28 8.06 5.31
CA THR A 71 -13.20 8.91 4.55
C THR A 71 -12.98 8.73 3.05
N ASP A 72 -13.89 9.24 2.21
CA ASP A 72 -13.67 9.24 0.75
C ASP A 72 -12.33 9.89 0.39
N LYS A 73 -12.02 11.05 0.99
CA LYS A 73 -10.73 11.72 0.82
C LYS A 73 -9.55 10.85 1.26
N GLY A 74 -9.65 10.20 2.41
CA GLY A 74 -8.62 9.29 2.91
C GLY A 74 -8.46 8.08 2.02
N ARG A 75 -9.57 7.54 1.51
CA ARG A 75 -9.60 6.40 0.58
C ARG A 75 -8.91 6.74 -0.73
N ASP A 76 -9.20 7.89 -1.32
CA ASP A 76 -8.58 8.33 -2.57
C ASP A 76 -7.07 8.48 -2.43
N LEU A 77 -6.61 9.09 -1.33
CA LEU A 77 -5.19 9.22 -1.04
C LEU A 77 -4.52 7.86 -0.79
N ALA A 78 -5.12 6.99 0.03
CA ALA A 78 -4.61 5.65 0.30
C ALA A 78 -4.46 4.83 -1.00
N THR A 79 -5.48 4.90 -1.85
CA THR A 79 -5.50 4.23 -3.16
C THR A 79 -4.40 4.75 -4.08
N ALA A 80 -4.18 6.07 -4.12
CA ALA A 80 -3.12 6.68 -4.93
C ALA A 80 -1.73 6.26 -4.46
N VAL A 81 -1.47 6.24 -3.16
CA VAL A 81 -0.20 5.79 -2.59
C VAL A 81 0.03 4.32 -2.88
N MET A 82 -0.99 3.46 -2.67
CA MET A 82 -0.90 2.03 -2.96
C MET A 82 -0.63 1.76 -4.45
N ARG A 83 -1.25 2.51 -5.35
CA ARG A 83 -0.99 2.42 -6.79
C ARG A 83 0.47 2.74 -7.10
N LYS A 84 1.00 3.85 -6.57
CA LYS A 84 2.41 4.25 -6.74
C LYS A 84 3.36 3.17 -6.23
N HIS A 85 3.09 2.66 -5.04
CA HIS A 85 3.87 1.59 -4.42
C HIS A 85 3.97 0.37 -5.35
N ARG A 86 2.84 -0.17 -5.78
CA ARG A 86 2.78 -1.38 -6.60
C ARG A 86 3.32 -1.19 -8.02
N LEU A 87 3.14 -0.01 -8.60
CA LEU A 87 3.80 0.35 -9.88
C LEU A 87 5.32 0.41 -9.73
N ALA A 88 5.81 0.98 -8.62
CA ALA A 88 7.24 0.99 -8.32
C ALA A 88 7.79 -0.43 -8.16
N GLU A 89 7.11 -1.31 -7.42
CA GLU A 89 7.49 -2.71 -7.28
C GLU A 89 7.64 -3.40 -8.65
N ARG A 90 6.67 -3.19 -9.57
CA ARG A 90 6.73 -3.74 -10.93
C ARG A 90 7.91 -3.18 -11.74
N LEU A 91 8.13 -1.87 -11.72
CA LEU A 91 9.26 -1.27 -12.43
C LEU A 91 10.60 -1.78 -11.89
N LEU A 92 10.74 -1.84 -10.58
CA LEU A 92 11.95 -2.31 -9.91
C LEU A 92 12.26 -3.77 -10.26
N THR A 93 11.24 -4.63 -10.33
CA THR A 93 11.39 -6.05 -10.64
C THR A 93 11.57 -6.29 -12.13
N ASP A 94 10.63 -5.83 -12.96
CA ASP A 94 10.52 -6.26 -14.34
C ASP A 94 11.47 -5.50 -15.28
N VAL A 95 11.77 -4.25 -14.96
CA VAL A 95 12.59 -3.39 -15.82
C VAL A 95 14.01 -3.22 -15.27
N LEU A 96 14.13 -2.95 -13.97
CA LEU A 96 15.44 -2.70 -13.35
C LEU A 96 16.11 -3.98 -12.83
N GLY A 97 15.40 -5.09 -12.72
CA GLY A 97 15.93 -6.38 -12.28
C GLY A 97 16.44 -6.36 -10.84
N LEU A 98 15.83 -5.53 -9.98
CA LEU A 98 16.19 -5.50 -8.57
C LEU A 98 15.81 -6.82 -7.89
N ASP A 99 16.65 -7.29 -6.97
CA ASP A 99 16.37 -8.46 -6.13
C ASP A 99 15.03 -8.29 -5.41
N ILE A 100 14.17 -9.30 -5.54
CA ILE A 100 12.80 -9.27 -5.01
C ILE A 100 12.75 -8.97 -3.49
N ALA A 101 13.76 -9.41 -2.74
CA ALA A 101 13.89 -9.15 -1.32
C ALA A 101 14.12 -7.66 -0.97
N LYS A 102 14.51 -6.83 -1.95
CA LYS A 102 14.79 -5.40 -1.78
C LYS A 102 13.72 -4.50 -2.40
N VAL A 103 12.83 -5.08 -3.20
CA VAL A 103 11.86 -4.33 -4.00
C VAL A 103 10.89 -3.54 -3.12
N HIS A 104 10.36 -4.18 -2.09
CA HIS A 104 9.39 -3.54 -1.19
C HIS A 104 9.96 -2.30 -0.49
N ASP A 105 11.15 -2.43 0.11
CA ASP A 105 11.79 -1.31 0.82
C ASP A 105 12.10 -0.13 -0.10
N GLU A 106 12.47 -0.41 -1.35
CA GLU A 106 12.74 0.65 -2.32
C GLU A 106 11.44 1.30 -2.81
N ALA A 107 10.40 0.52 -3.07
CA ALA A 107 9.07 1.03 -3.42
C ALA A 107 8.49 1.94 -2.33
N CYS A 108 8.68 1.61 -1.05
CA CYS A 108 8.29 2.44 0.09
C CYS A 108 8.95 3.83 0.10
N ARG A 109 10.12 3.98 -0.52
CA ARG A 109 10.78 5.29 -0.66
C ARG A 109 10.24 6.06 -1.84
N TRP A 110 9.90 5.37 -2.93
CA TRP A 110 9.50 6.00 -4.18
C TRP A 110 8.06 6.50 -4.16
N GLU A 111 7.17 5.82 -3.47
CA GLU A 111 5.73 6.13 -3.44
C GLU A 111 5.42 7.56 -3.02
N HIS A 112 6.24 8.15 -2.13
CA HIS A 112 6.02 9.48 -1.57
C HIS A 112 6.54 10.63 -2.45
N VAL A 113 7.37 10.33 -3.45
CA VAL A 113 8.01 11.36 -4.30
C VAL A 113 7.62 11.23 -5.78
N MET A 114 6.89 10.18 -6.13
CA MET A 114 6.50 9.90 -7.50
C MET A 114 5.35 10.80 -7.95
N SER A 115 5.52 11.48 -9.08
CA SER A 115 4.46 12.27 -9.71
C SER A 115 3.54 11.38 -10.57
N GLU A 116 2.31 11.86 -10.81
CA GLU A 116 1.35 11.19 -11.70
C GLU A 116 1.89 11.01 -13.13
N GLU A 117 2.69 11.95 -13.62
CA GLU A 117 3.33 11.82 -14.94
C GLU A 117 4.29 10.62 -14.98
N VAL A 118 5.03 10.37 -13.90
CA VAL A 118 5.90 9.19 -13.77
C VAL A 118 5.06 7.92 -13.71
N GLU A 119 3.95 7.89 -12.96
CA GLU A 119 3.04 6.75 -12.93
C GLU A 119 2.52 6.40 -14.34
N LYS A 120 2.10 7.40 -15.13
CA LYS A 120 1.65 7.22 -16.51
C LYS A 120 2.74 6.62 -17.40
N ARG A 121 3.98 7.04 -17.22
CA ARG A 121 5.13 6.48 -17.95
C ARG A 121 5.42 5.04 -17.54
N MET A 122 5.32 4.73 -16.25
CA MET A 122 5.46 3.35 -15.75
C MET A 122 4.42 2.43 -16.39
N VAL A 123 3.14 2.83 -16.39
CA VAL A 123 2.05 2.06 -17.02
C VAL A 123 2.34 1.81 -18.50
N ALA A 124 2.93 2.78 -19.20
CA ALA A 124 3.26 2.65 -20.63
C ALA A 124 4.46 1.72 -20.91
N VAL A 125 5.35 1.51 -19.94
CA VAL A 125 6.56 0.68 -20.10
C VAL A 125 6.34 -0.75 -19.58
N LEU A 126 5.45 -0.93 -18.61
CA LEU A 126 5.17 -2.22 -18.00
C LEU A 126 4.24 -3.06 -18.87
N ASP A 127 4.53 -4.34 -18.97
CA ASP A 127 3.63 -5.32 -19.58
C ASP A 127 2.58 -5.74 -18.57
N ASP A 128 1.29 -5.59 -18.91
CA ASP A 128 0.16 -5.88 -18.03
C ASP A 128 0.33 -5.35 -16.59
N PRO A 129 0.26 -4.02 -16.36
CA PRO A 129 0.48 -3.41 -15.05
C PRO A 129 -0.72 -3.57 -14.09
N THR A 130 -1.45 -4.68 -14.14
CA THR A 130 -2.66 -4.88 -13.33
C THR A 130 -2.37 -5.44 -11.95
N ARG A 131 -1.21 -6.09 -11.76
CA ARG A 131 -0.78 -6.69 -10.48
C ARG A 131 0.66 -6.33 -10.14
N SER A 132 0.96 -6.28 -8.85
CA SER A 132 2.33 -6.19 -8.33
C SER A 132 3.10 -7.50 -8.56
N PRO A 133 4.43 -7.53 -8.39
CA PRO A 133 5.21 -8.78 -8.47
C PRO A 133 4.76 -9.84 -7.46
N PHE A 134 4.11 -9.41 -6.38
CA PHE A 134 3.58 -10.28 -5.33
C PHE A 134 2.13 -10.72 -5.59
N GLY A 135 1.54 -10.34 -6.73
CA GLY A 135 0.19 -10.73 -7.12
C GLY A 135 -0.92 -9.79 -6.65
N ASN A 136 -0.62 -8.75 -5.87
CA ASN A 136 -1.60 -7.79 -5.39
C ASN A 136 -2.15 -6.92 -6.53
N PRO A 137 -3.46 -6.68 -6.63
CA PRO A 137 -4.03 -5.80 -7.63
C PRO A 137 -3.46 -4.37 -7.54
N ILE A 138 -3.13 -3.75 -8.67
CA ILE A 138 -2.76 -2.33 -8.71
C ILE A 138 -4.03 -1.50 -8.83
N PRO A 139 -4.41 -0.70 -7.80
CA PRO A 139 -5.69 -0.04 -7.76
C PRO A 139 -5.75 1.20 -8.64
N ALA A 140 -6.95 1.58 -9.05
CA ALA A 140 -7.28 2.86 -9.70
C ALA A 140 -6.38 3.23 -10.90
N LEU A 141 -6.02 2.26 -11.75
CA LEU A 141 -5.27 2.50 -12.98
C LEU A 141 -6.08 3.37 -13.97
N SER A 142 -7.40 3.33 -13.90
CA SER A 142 -8.30 4.17 -14.70
C SER A 142 -8.08 5.67 -14.44
N ALA A 143 -7.65 6.05 -13.24
CA ALA A 143 -7.29 7.44 -12.95
C ALA A 143 -6.08 7.93 -13.76
N LEU A 144 -5.24 7.01 -14.24
CA LEU A 144 -4.11 7.30 -15.12
C LEU A 144 -4.47 7.19 -16.62
N GLY A 145 -5.73 6.93 -16.93
CA GLY A 145 -6.19 6.70 -18.29
C GLY A 145 -5.93 5.28 -18.83
N PHE A 146 -5.61 4.34 -17.93
CA PHE A 146 -5.42 2.93 -18.29
C PHE A 146 -6.68 2.14 -17.94
N ASP A 147 -7.44 1.80 -18.97
CA ASP A 147 -8.72 1.09 -18.84
C ASP A 147 -8.48 -0.42 -18.87
N ALA A 148 -8.08 -0.99 -17.75
CA ALA A 148 -7.98 -2.43 -17.58
C ALA A 148 -9.10 -2.94 -16.65
N PRO A 149 -9.60 -4.16 -16.88
CA PRO A 149 -10.48 -4.80 -15.93
C PRO A 149 -9.74 -4.91 -14.59
N GLN A 150 -10.41 -4.52 -13.50
CA GLN A 150 -9.85 -4.70 -12.17
C GLN A 150 -9.63 -6.20 -11.94
N PRO A 151 -8.41 -6.63 -11.61
CA PRO A 151 -8.16 -8.03 -11.34
C PRO A 151 -8.98 -8.46 -10.11
N ASP A 152 -9.54 -9.64 -10.19
CA ASP A 152 -10.24 -10.26 -9.05
C ASP A 152 -9.30 -10.29 -7.84
N GLN A 153 -9.81 -9.87 -6.69
CA GLN A 153 -9.06 -9.95 -5.42
C GLN A 153 -8.88 -11.39 -4.94
N GLY A 154 -9.62 -12.32 -5.56
CA GLY A 154 -9.59 -13.72 -5.15
C GLY A 154 -10.37 -13.97 -3.83
N THR A 155 -10.39 -15.23 -3.43
CA THR A 155 -10.98 -15.66 -2.17
C THR A 155 -9.86 -15.90 -1.15
N ARG A 156 -10.02 -15.39 0.08
CA ARG A 156 -9.03 -15.63 1.13
C ARG A 156 -8.93 -17.13 1.44
N ALA A 157 -7.72 -17.59 1.75
CA ALA A 157 -7.48 -19.01 2.05
C ALA A 157 -8.37 -19.56 3.18
N VAL A 158 -8.71 -18.73 4.15
CA VAL A 158 -9.59 -19.11 5.27
C VAL A 158 -11.05 -19.34 4.87
N ASP A 159 -11.46 -18.76 3.72
CA ASP A 159 -12.82 -18.84 3.18
C ASP A 159 -12.93 -19.93 2.09
N LEU A 160 -11.83 -20.64 1.80
CA LEU A 160 -11.81 -21.72 0.81
C LEU A 160 -12.46 -23.00 1.37
N PRO A 161 -13.17 -23.78 0.54
CA PRO A 161 -13.71 -25.06 0.95
C PRO A 161 -12.60 -26.04 1.31
N ASN A 162 -12.81 -26.81 2.39
CA ASN A 162 -11.85 -27.82 2.83
C ASN A 162 -11.80 -28.99 1.85
N GLY A 163 -10.59 -29.37 1.43
CA GLY A 163 -10.32 -30.58 0.66
C GLY A 163 -10.35 -30.39 -0.86
N GLU A 164 -10.44 -29.18 -1.37
CA GLU A 164 -10.28 -28.89 -2.81
C GLU A 164 -8.86 -28.38 -3.10
N GLU A 165 -8.28 -28.81 -4.23
CA GLU A 165 -7.07 -28.21 -4.75
C GLU A 165 -7.39 -26.84 -5.33
N VAL A 166 -6.70 -25.80 -4.81
CA VAL A 166 -6.85 -24.43 -5.26
C VAL A 166 -5.50 -23.85 -5.65
N SER A 167 -5.51 -22.99 -6.66
CA SER A 167 -4.34 -22.21 -7.01
C SER A 167 -4.30 -20.97 -6.11
N ALA A 168 -3.31 -20.87 -5.23
CA ALA A 168 -3.17 -19.77 -4.30
C ALA A 168 -2.01 -18.85 -4.69
N LEU A 169 -2.25 -17.53 -4.70
CA LEU A 169 -1.22 -16.52 -4.70
C LEU A 169 -0.99 -16.06 -3.26
N SER A 170 0.26 -16.10 -2.80
CA SER A 170 0.60 -15.54 -1.49
C SER A 170 0.63 -14.02 -1.59
N LEU A 171 -0.26 -13.35 -0.87
CA LEU A 171 -0.28 -11.89 -0.74
C LEU A 171 0.57 -11.39 0.44
N ILE A 172 1.39 -12.25 1.02
CA ILE A 172 2.22 -11.92 2.18
C ILE A 172 3.41 -11.10 1.70
N HIS A 173 3.51 -9.87 2.16
CA HIS A 173 4.78 -9.18 2.24
C HIS A 173 5.64 -9.96 3.24
N ILE A 174 6.67 -10.63 2.73
CA ILE A 174 7.68 -11.24 3.58
C ILE A 174 8.51 -10.09 4.15
N SER A 175 8.06 -9.52 5.25
CA SER A 175 8.96 -8.85 6.15
C SER A 175 9.72 -9.95 6.86
N GLU A 176 10.90 -10.29 6.38
CA GLU A 176 11.80 -11.13 7.14
C GLU A 176 12.25 -10.39 8.41
N PRO A 177 12.43 -11.14 9.53
CA PRO A 177 12.82 -10.59 10.82
C PRO A 177 14.23 -9.99 10.83
#